data_cb81731c1f452cb1be25efa5cebe6f8f
#
_entry.id   cb81731c1f452cb1be25efa5cebe6f8f
#
_cell.length_a   1.000
_cell.length_b   1.000
_cell.length_c   1.000
_cell.angle_alpha   90.00
_cell.angle_beta   90.00
_cell.angle_gamma   90.00
#
_symmetry.space_group_name_H-M   'P 1'
#
loop_
_entity.id
_entity.type
_entity.pdbx_description
1 polymer ?
#
loop_
_entity_poly.entity_id
_entity_poly.type
_entity_poly.pdbx_seq_one_letter_code
_entity_poly.pdbx_strand_id
1 'polypeptide(L)'
;MVQQEPSYWLMKSEPDAYSIDTLKNDDVTLWDGIRNYQARNFMRKMNKGDKVFFYHSNCKPPGIVGLMEVIDLNIVDPTQFDKDSKYFDPKSKPDNPRWDCVKVEYKFKSDKILSLPELKVLFNEDELLVVKKGNRLSILPVRNDIAKILIEKI
;
A
#
# COMPACT_ATOMS: atom_id res chain seq x y z
N MET A 1 5.68 4.84 -29.61
CA MET A 1 5.75 5.19 -28.18
C MET A 1 5.88 3.93 -27.33
N VAL A 2 6.93 3.83 -26.56
CA VAL A 2 7.11 2.70 -25.66
C VAL A 2 6.33 3.01 -24.39
N GLN A 3 5.34 2.17 -24.07
CA GLN A 3 4.66 2.26 -22.79
C GLN A 3 5.61 1.77 -21.71
N GLN A 4 5.82 2.57 -20.68
CA GLN A 4 6.56 2.14 -19.51
C GLN A 4 5.76 1.06 -18.77
N GLU A 5 6.43 -0.01 -18.36
CA GLU A 5 5.81 -0.97 -17.44
C GLU A 5 5.46 -0.25 -16.13
N PRO A 6 4.32 -0.62 -15.50
CA PRO A 6 3.99 -0.04 -14.19
C PRO A 6 5.03 -0.44 -13.16
N SER A 7 5.25 0.41 -12.19
CA SER A 7 5.98 0.03 -10.99
C SER A 7 5.06 -0.75 -10.06
N TYR A 8 5.67 -1.49 -9.14
CA TYR A 8 4.95 -2.31 -8.19
C TYR A 8 5.28 -1.87 -6.77
N TRP A 9 4.26 -1.88 -5.95
CA TRP A 9 4.34 -1.45 -4.55
C TRP A 9 3.62 -2.46 -3.67
N LEU A 10 3.90 -2.41 -2.37
CA LEU A 10 3.16 -3.15 -1.37
C LEU A 10 2.71 -2.14 -0.31
N MET A 11 1.42 -2.14 -0.01
CA MET A 11 0.85 -1.25 1.00
C MET A 11 0.14 -2.07 2.06
N LYS A 12 0.46 -1.77 3.32
CA LYS A 12 -0.05 -2.50 4.48
C LYS A 12 -1.27 -1.80 5.06
N SER A 13 -2.27 -2.59 5.42
CA SER A 13 -3.43 -2.14 6.19
C SER A 13 -3.82 -3.20 7.20
N GLU A 14 -4.21 -2.78 8.39
CA GLU A 14 -4.78 -3.70 9.38
C GLU A 14 -6.21 -4.03 8.96
N PRO A 15 -6.60 -5.33 8.89
CA PRO A 15 -7.93 -5.69 8.40
C PRO A 15 -9.07 -5.15 9.28
N ASP A 16 -8.83 -4.90 10.57
CA ASP A 16 -9.82 -4.29 11.44
C ASP A 16 -10.05 -2.82 11.13
N ALA A 17 -9.06 -2.14 10.55
CA ALA A 17 -9.18 -0.74 10.12
C ALA A 17 -9.70 -0.64 8.69
N TYR A 18 -9.07 -1.34 7.75
CA TYR A 18 -9.46 -1.34 6.34
C TYR A 18 -8.96 -2.60 5.65
N SER A 19 -9.89 -3.50 5.28
CA SER A 19 -9.57 -4.78 4.68
C SER A 19 -9.71 -4.78 3.17
N ILE A 20 -9.18 -5.83 2.53
CA ILE A 20 -9.38 -6.05 1.09
C ILE A 20 -10.87 -6.19 0.76
N ASP A 21 -11.67 -6.79 1.65
CA ASP A 21 -13.10 -6.93 1.45
C ASP A 21 -13.81 -5.57 1.50
N THR A 22 -13.36 -4.68 2.38
CA THR A 22 -13.87 -3.31 2.44
C THR A 22 -13.55 -2.56 1.14
N LEU A 23 -12.32 -2.69 0.64
CA LEU A 23 -11.95 -2.08 -0.64
C LEU A 23 -12.77 -2.66 -1.80
N LYS A 24 -13.02 -3.97 -1.78
CA LYS A 24 -13.86 -4.61 -2.80
C LYS A 24 -15.26 -3.99 -2.84
N ASN A 25 -15.84 -3.72 -1.68
CA ASN A 25 -17.16 -3.09 -1.57
C ASN A 25 -17.12 -1.62 -1.98
N ASP A 26 -16.07 -0.88 -1.62
CA ASP A 26 -15.91 0.53 -1.94
C ASP A 26 -15.50 0.77 -3.38
N ASP A 27 -14.85 -0.21 -4.01
CA ASP A 27 -14.25 -0.17 -5.35
C ASP A 27 -13.03 0.74 -5.42
N VAL A 28 -13.12 1.97 -4.94
CA VAL A 28 -12.03 2.95 -4.88
C VAL A 28 -11.94 3.56 -3.49
N THR A 29 -10.73 3.97 -3.10
CA THR A 29 -10.54 4.67 -1.82
C THR A 29 -9.31 5.57 -1.88
N LEU A 30 -9.30 6.58 -1.04
CA LEU A 30 -8.08 7.35 -0.76
C LEU A 30 -7.24 6.58 0.26
N TRP A 31 -5.96 6.40 -0.03
CA TRP A 31 -5.04 5.75 0.90
C TRP A 31 -4.48 6.78 1.87
N ASP A 32 -5.34 7.23 2.78
CA ASP A 32 -5.04 8.29 3.75
C ASP A 32 -4.39 7.75 5.03
N GLY A 33 -4.07 8.66 5.93
CA GLY A 33 -3.59 8.30 7.27
C GLY A 33 -2.12 7.91 7.34
N ILE A 34 -1.35 8.09 6.29
CA ILE A 34 0.10 7.83 6.31
C ILE A 34 0.79 8.98 7.05
N ARG A 35 1.50 8.62 8.14
CA ARG A 35 2.17 9.61 9.02
C ARG A 35 3.65 9.30 9.22
N ASN A 36 4.24 8.59 8.27
CA ASN A 36 5.67 8.35 8.17
C ASN A 36 6.19 9.05 6.90
N TYR A 37 7.22 9.86 7.03
CA TYR A 37 7.72 10.64 5.89
C TYR A 37 8.30 9.76 4.78
N GLN A 38 8.96 8.65 5.13
CA GLN A 38 9.51 7.75 4.13
C GLN A 38 8.39 7.08 3.32
N ALA A 39 7.33 6.61 3.99
CA ALA A 39 6.16 6.03 3.33
C ALA A 39 5.46 7.07 2.44
N ARG A 40 5.28 8.29 2.94
CA ARG A 40 4.74 9.41 2.15
C ARG A 40 5.58 9.65 0.90
N ASN A 41 6.90 9.66 1.05
CA ASN A 41 7.79 9.91 -0.08
C ASN A 41 7.73 8.79 -1.12
N PHE A 42 7.49 7.54 -0.71
CA PHE A 42 7.21 6.46 -1.66
C PHE A 42 5.91 6.72 -2.43
N MET A 43 4.84 7.16 -1.76
CA MET A 43 3.59 7.51 -2.45
C MET A 43 3.81 8.62 -3.49
N ARG A 44 4.66 9.59 -3.18
CA ARG A 44 4.99 10.68 -4.10
C ARG A 44 5.73 10.22 -5.35
N LYS A 45 6.34 9.04 -5.32
CA LYS A 45 7.04 8.44 -6.47
C LYS A 45 6.13 7.55 -7.32
N MET A 46 4.90 7.29 -6.88
CA MET A 46 3.96 6.45 -7.62
C MET A 46 3.46 7.16 -8.87
N ASN A 47 3.07 6.37 -9.86
CA ASN A 47 2.45 6.82 -11.09
C ASN A 47 1.09 6.18 -11.27
N LYS A 48 0.20 6.82 -12.02
CA LYS A 48 -1.08 6.23 -12.39
C LYS A 48 -0.81 4.94 -13.16
N GLY A 49 -1.54 3.90 -12.82
CA GLY A 49 -1.36 2.57 -13.40
C GLY A 49 -0.42 1.66 -12.63
N ASP A 50 0.28 2.20 -11.63
CA ASP A 50 1.12 1.36 -10.77
C ASP A 50 0.26 0.34 -10.04
N LYS A 51 0.79 -0.87 -9.89
CA LYS A 51 0.10 -1.98 -9.20
C LYS A 51 0.57 -2.05 -7.76
N VAL A 52 -0.37 -2.34 -6.87
CA VAL A 52 -0.10 -2.38 -5.43
C VAL A 52 -0.62 -3.69 -4.86
N PHE A 53 0.29 -4.43 -4.22
CA PHE A 53 -0.08 -5.59 -3.42
C PHE A 53 -0.71 -5.13 -2.12
N PHE A 54 -1.95 -5.53 -1.89
CA PHE A 54 -2.67 -5.22 -0.65
C PHE A 54 -2.24 -6.23 0.40
N TYR A 55 -1.63 -5.74 1.48
CA TYR A 55 -1.06 -6.56 2.53
C TYR A 55 -1.82 -6.34 3.84
N HIS A 56 -2.35 -7.41 4.42
CA HIS A 56 -2.94 -7.36 5.77
C HIS A 56 -1.84 -7.50 6.81
N SER A 57 -1.71 -6.50 7.68
CA SER A 57 -0.73 -6.47 8.77
C SER A 57 -1.42 -6.58 10.13
N ASN A 58 -0.63 -6.88 11.16
CA ASN A 58 -1.10 -6.97 12.56
C ASN A 58 -2.30 -7.91 12.70
N CYS A 59 -2.22 -9.06 12.08
CA CYS A 59 -3.25 -10.11 12.12
C CYS A 59 -2.59 -11.48 11.97
N LYS A 60 -3.36 -12.54 12.08
CA LYS A 60 -2.85 -13.92 11.98
C LYS A 60 -3.58 -14.67 10.87
N PRO A 61 -2.86 -15.05 9.79
CA PRO A 61 -1.50 -14.67 9.45
C PRO A 61 -1.48 -13.29 8.74
N PRO A 62 -0.40 -12.51 8.84
CA PRO A 62 -0.22 -11.36 7.97
C PRO A 62 0.19 -11.84 6.57
N GLY A 63 -0.10 -11.05 5.55
CA GLY A 63 0.29 -11.42 4.20
C GLY A 63 -0.42 -10.66 3.11
N ILE A 64 -0.10 -11.01 1.87
CA ILE A 64 -0.71 -10.42 0.68
C ILE A 64 -2.08 -11.06 0.45
N VAL A 65 -3.10 -10.22 0.28
CA VAL A 65 -4.50 -10.68 0.16
C VAL A 65 -5.15 -10.25 -1.15
N GLY A 66 -4.49 -9.44 -1.96
CA GLY A 66 -5.06 -9.00 -3.23
C GLY A 66 -4.21 -7.97 -3.93
N LEU A 67 -4.78 -7.40 -4.99
CA LEU A 67 -4.13 -6.39 -5.82
C LEU A 67 -5.06 -5.19 -6.00
N MET A 68 -4.48 -4.01 -5.98
CA MET A 68 -5.15 -2.75 -6.33
C MET A 68 -4.26 -1.94 -7.27
N GLU A 69 -4.79 -0.87 -7.83
CA GLU A 69 -4.09 -0.04 -8.79
C GLU A 69 -4.19 1.42 -8.41
N VAL A 70 -3.11 2.16 -8.58
CA VAL A 70 -3.08 3.61 -8.37
C VAL A 70 -3.79 4.29 -9.54
N ILE A 71 -4.86 5.03 -9.25
CA ILE A 71 -5.67 5.70 -10.28
C ILE A 71 -5.60 7.23 -10.20
N ASP A 72 -5.14 7.79 -9.09
CA ASP A 72 -4.93 9.24 -8.96
C ASP A 72 -3.83 9.53 -7.94
N LEU A 73 -3.19 10.69 -8.10
CA LEU A 73 -1.96 11.07 -7.41
C LEU A 73 -2.09 12.43 -6.72
N ASN A 74 -1.18 12.70 -5.79
CA ASN A 74 -0.96 14.03 -5.21
C ASN A 74 -2.23 14.64 -4.61
N ILE A 75 -3.03 13.81 -3.93
CA ILE A 75 -4.24 14.23 -3.26
C ILE A 75 -3.87 14.67 -1.85
N VAL A 76 -4.28 15.87 -1.46
CA VAL A 76 -4.09 16.32 -0.07
C VAL A 76 -4.89 15.41 0.85
N ASP A 77 -4.21 14.78 1.82
CA ASP A 77 -4.88 13.89 2.77
C ASP A 77 -5.83 14.72 3.67
N PRO A 78 -7.15 14.52 3.56
CA PRO A 78 -8.11 15.32 4.32
C PRO A 78 -8.09 15.03 5.81
N THR A 79 -7.64 13.86 6.24
CA THR A 79 -7.66 13.47 7.66
C THR A 79 -6.69 14.29 8.51
N GLN A 80 -5.66 14.88 7.88
CA GLN A 80 -4.69 15.70 8.62
C GLN A 80 -5.31 16.96 9.23
N PHE A 81 -6.42 17.42 8.68
CA PHE A 81 -7.13 18.62 9.15
C PHE A 81 -8.38 18.31 9.97
N ASP A 82 -8.75 17.05 10.08
CA ASP A 82 -9.96 16.61 10.79
C ASP A 82 -9.62 16.31 12.24
N LYS A 83 -10.08 17.18 13.14
CA LYS A 83 -9.83 17.07 14.59
C LYS A 83 -10.38 15.79 15.20
N ASP A 84 -11.39 15.18 14.57
CA ASP A 84 -12.00 13.94 15.04
C ASP A 84 -11.28 12.71 14.52
N SER A 85 -10.37 12.86 13.56
CA SER A 85 -9.59 11.77 13.03
C SER A 85 -8.39 11.45 13.91
N LYS A 86 -8.09 10.14 14.07
CA LYS A 86 -6.85 9.72 14.73
C LYS A 86 -5.59 10.13 13.96
N TYR A 87 -5.76 10.54 12.71
CA TYR A 87 -4.66 10.99 11.84
C TYR A 87 -4.52 12.51 11.79
N PHE A 88 -5.26 13.23 12.65
CA PHE A 88 -5.17 14.68 12.74
C PHE A 88 -3.73 15.10 13.06
N ASP A 89 -3.22 16.07 12.30
CA ASP A 89 -1.89 16.65 12.53
C ASP A 89 -2.02 18.15 12.76
N PRO A 90 -1.92 18.62 14.03
CA PRO A 90 -2.07 20.05 14.34
C PRO A 90 -0.97 20.92 13.75
N LYS A 91 0.15 20.32 13.32
CA LYS A 91 1.27 21.05 12.70
C LYS A 91 1.11 21.21 11.21
N SER A 92 0.19 20.48 10.58
CA SER A 92 -0.08 20.61 9.15
C SER A 92 -1.08 21.73 8.91
N LYS A 93 -0.87 22.51 7.85
CA LYS A 93 -1.71 23.68 7.52
C LYS A 93 -2.26 23.55 6.10
N PRO A 94 -3.50 24.02 5.85
CA PRO A 94 -4.09 23.93 4.51
C PRO A 94 -3.28 24.61 3.41
N ASP A 95 -2.53 25.66 3.74
CA ASP A 95 -1.66 26.35 2.79
C ASP A 95 -0.30 25.68 2.59
N ASN A 96 0.06 24.74 3.48
CA ASN A 96 1.30 23.96 3.37
C ASN A 96 1.08 22.57 3.98
N PRO A 97 0.31 21.71 3.31
CA PRO A 97 0.00 20.38 3.86
C PRO A 97 1.25 19.49 3.87
N ARG A 98 1.41 18.73 4.94
CA ARG A 98 2.52 17.79 5.11
C ARG A 98 2.22 16.43 4.49
N TRP A 99 0.94 16.07 4.42
CA TRP A 99 0.50 14.72 4.11
C TRP A 99 -0.37 14.71 2.88
N ASP A 100 -0.01 13.86 1.95
CA ASP A 100 -0.77 13.59 0.74
C ASP A 100 -1.05 12.10 0.66
N CYS A 101 -1.89 11.72 -0.26
CA CYS A 101 -2.25 10.33 -0.49
C CYS A 101 -2.49 10.08 -1.97
N VAL A 102 -2.65 8.82 -2.30
CA VAL A 102 -3.04 8.38 -3.63
C VAL A 102 -4.44 7.78 -3.57
N LYS A 103 -5.12 7.73 -4.70
CA LYS A 103 -6.38 7.03 -4.86
C LYS A 103 -6.10 5.70 -5.51
N VAL A 104 -6.67 4.64 -4.95
CA VAL A 104 -6.48 3.28 -5.42
C VAL A 104 -7.81 2.64 -5.78
N GLU A 105 -7.76 1.70 -6.72
CA GLU A 105 -8.92 0.95 -7.19
C GLU A 105 -8.69 -0.54 -6.95
N TYR A 106 -9.72 -1.23 -6.46
CA TYR A 106 -9.71 -2.67 -6.29
C TYR A 106 -9.54 -3.36 -7.64
N LYS A 107 -8.67 -4.38 -7.69
CA LYS A 107 -8.49 -5.22 -8.87
C LYS A 107 -8.97 -6.64 -8.62
N PHE A 108 -8.42 -7.33 -7.63
CA PHE A 108 -8.91 -8.65 -7.24
C PHE A 108 -8.46 -9.00 -5.82
N LYS A 109 -9.18 -9.93 -5.22
CA LYS A 109 -8.81 -10.58 -3.97
C LYS A 109 -8.21 -11.94 -4.30
N SER A 110 -7.08 -12.27 -3.67
CA SER A 110 -6.46 -13.58 -3.87
C SER A 110 -7.32 -14.69 -3.26
N ASP A 111 -7.28 -15.88 -3.88
CA ASP A 111 -8.03 -17.06 -3.37
C ASP A 111 -7.54 -17.47 -1.98
N LYS A 112 -6.24 -17.35 -1.76
CA LYS A 112 -5.59 -17.65 -0.49
C LYS A 112 -4.70 -16.48 -0.11
N ILE A 113 -4.57 -16.23 1.19
CA ILE A 113 -3.57 -15.29 1.67
C ILE A 113 -2.18 -15.86 1.38
N LEU A 114 -1.33 -15.05 0.75
CA LEU A 114 0.09 -15.37 0.62
C LEU A 114 0.79 -14.83 1.87
N SER A 115 0.95 -15.69 2.85
CA SER A 115 1.32 -15.30 4.21
C SER A 115 2.77 -14.86 4.32
N LEU A 116 3.07 -14.05 5.33
CA LEU A 116 4.45 -13.63 5.62
C LEU A 116 5.40 -14.83 5.85
N PRO A 117 5.01 -15.88 6.60
CA PRO A 117 5.87 -17.07 6.69
C PRO A 117 6.19 -17.71 5.33
N GLU A 118 5.21 -17.79 4.43
CA GLU A 118 5.43 -18.30 3.07
C GLU A 118 6.37 -17.38 2.28
N LEU A 119 6.17 -16.06 2.39
CA LEU A 119 7.03 -15.08 1.72
C LEU A 119 8.49 -15.19 2.19
N LYS A 120 8.70 -15.44 3.49
CA LYS A 120 10.04 -15.63 4.06
C LYS A 120 10.73 -16.90 3.56
N VAL A 121 9.98 -17.93 3.19
CA VAL A 121 10.52 -19.14 2.56
C VAL A 121 10.92 -18.86 1.12
N LEU A 122 10.11 -18.07 0.39
CA LEU A 122 10.29 -17.83 -1.04
C LEU A 122 11.35 -16.79 -1.36
N PHE A 123 11.52 -15.78 -0.49
CA PHE A 123 12.35 -14.61 -0.79
C PHE A 123 13.20 -14.21 0.40
N ASN A 124 14.41 -13.70 0.11
CA ASN A 124 15.23 -13.06 1.13
C ASN A 124 14.90 -11.57 1.22
N GLU A 125 15.50 -10.89 2.20
CA GLU A 125 15.21 -9.47 2.47
C GLU A 125 15.68 -8.52 1.38
N ASP A 126 16.65 -8.92 0.54
CA ASP A 126 17.09 -8.12 -0.59
C ASP A 126 16.14 -8.26 -1.77
N GLU A 127 15.46 -9.38 -1.88
CA GLU A 127 14.49 -9.64 -2.95
C GLU A 127 13.13 -9.01 -2.66
N LEU A 128 12.66 -9.07 -1.41
CA LEU A 128 11.36 -8.56 -1.02
C LEU A 128 11.44 -7.91 0.37
N LEU A 129 11.34 -6.60 0.41
CA LEU A 129 11.61 -5.82 1.63
C LEU A 129 10.66 -6.15 2.79
N VAL A 130 9.43 -6.60 2.52
CA VAL A 130 8.47 -6.92 3.59
C VAL A 130 8.94 -8.07 4.48
N VAL A 131 9.80 -8.95 3.97
CA VAL A 131 10.31 -10.08 4.76
C VAL A 131 11.46 -9.70 5.69
N LYS A 132 12.00 -8.48 5.53
CA LYS A 132 13.10 -8.01 6.37
C LYS A 132 12.63 -7.86 7.82
N LYS A 133 13.34 -8.51 8.73
CA LYS A 133 13.05 -8.43 10.17
C LYS A 133 13.15 -6.97 10.64
N GLY A 134 12.14 -6.52 11.38
CA GLY A 134 12.11 -5.17 11.92
C GLY A 134 11.68 -4.09 10.94
N ASN A 135 11.33 -4.45 9.71
CA ASN A 135 10.79 -3.47 8.75
C ASN A 135 9.37 -3.08 9.16
N ARG A 136 9.19 -1.81 9.50
CA ARG A 136 7.90 -1.27 9.96
C ARG A 136 7.25 -0.33 8.96
N LEU A 137 7.84 -0.16 7.78
CA LEU A 137 7.26 0.69 6.76
C LEU A 137 5.95 0.08 6.25
N SER A 138 4.93 0.94 6.11
CA SER A 138 3.62 0.54 5.62
C SER A 138 3.51 0.60 4.10
N ILE A 139 4.46 1.23 3.43
CA ILE A 139 4.53 1.33 1.98
C ILE A 139 5.94 0.97 1.55
N LEU A 140 6.07 0.02 0.64
CA LEU A 140 7.34 -0.52 0.19
C LEU A 140 7.35 -0.68 -1.33
N PRO A 141 8.47 -0.37 -2.00
CA PRO A 141 8.61 -0.75 -3.40
C PRO A 141 8.78 -2.25 -3.55
N VAL A 142 8.34 -2.80 -4.67
CA VAL A 142 8.51 -4.21 -5.02
C VAL A 142 9.21 -4.28 -6.38
N ARG A 143 10.28 -5.05 -6.46
CA ARG A 143 11.01 -5.25 -7.73
C ARG A 143 10.07 -5.89 -8.76
N ASN A 144 10.17 -5.45 -10.01
CA ASN A 144 9.30 -5.94 -11.07
C ASN A 144 9.41 -7.45 -11.29
N ASP A 145 10.62 -8.01 -11.20
CA ASP A 145 10.82 -9.45 -11.33
C ASP A 145 10.13 -10.24 -10.21
N ILE A 146 10.21 -9.75 -8.99
CA ILE A 146 9.55 -10.36 -7.83
C ILE A 146 8.02 -10.19 -7.93
N ALA A 147 7.56 -9.03 -8.36
CA ALA A 147 6.14 -8.75 -8.52
C ALA A 147 5.48 -9.74 -9.49
N LYS A 148 6.15 -10.08 -10.59
CA LYS A 148 5.64 -11.05 -11.56
C LYS A 148 5.46 -12.44 -10.93
N ILE A 149 6.40 -12.84 -10.08
CA ILE A 149 6.30 -14.11 -9.34
C ILE A 149 5.12 -14.06 -8.36
N LEU A 150 4.97 -12.95 -7.63
CA LEU A 150 3.88 -12.80 -6.67
C LEU A 150 2.51 -12.85 -7.34
N ILE A 151 2.35 -12.19 -8.48
CA ILE A 151 1.08 -12.19 -9.22
C ILE A 151 0.66 -13.59 -9.63
N GLU A 152 1.60 -14.45 -9.99
CA GLU A 152 1.30 -15.84 -10.32
C GLU A 152 0.83 -16.65 -9.12
N LYS A 153 1.12 -16.22 -7.91
CA LYS A 153 0.81 -16.95 -6.68
C LYS A 153 -0.49 -16.48 -5.98
N ILE A 154 -1.03 -15.36 -6.39
CA ILE A 154 -2.22 -14.79 -5.76
C ILE A 154 -3.46 -14.85 -6.62
#